data_b055bed3b9b178808ae7ca2b775c187c
#
_entry.id   b055bed3b9b178808ae7ca2b775c187c
#
_cell.length_a   1.000
_cell.length_b   1.000
_cell.length_c   1.000
_cell.angle_alpha   90.00
_cell.angle_beta   90.00
_cell.angle_gamma   90.00
#
_symmetry.space_group_name_H-M   'P 1'
#
loop_
_entity.id
_entity.type
_entity.pdbx_description
1 polymer ?
#
loop_
_entity_poly.entity_id
_entity_poly.type
_entity_poly.pdbx_seq_one_letter_code
_entity_poly.pdbx_strand_id
1 'polypeptide(L)'
;YNSPSLDDGTIAYHRVFGVVTANSYWYFSSKQLEQDIIAAENNPQISAHLLHINSPGGEAWYMDRLSETLRSAKKPIIAIYEEYCASAAYYIGCHGQKLYATTNHDFVGCIGTMCSFWNFEPYFEKLGLKKIVAKATNSSRKNKIFEDLKDGKSEDYIKNVLDPMNEQFLAEVKAMRSKLSELGD
;
A
#
# COMPACT_ATOMS: atom_id res chain seq x y z
N TYR A 1 21.96 20.79 17.16
CA TYR A 1 22.48 20.36 15.85
C TYR A 1 21.79 21.25 14.82
N ASN A 2 22.54 22.16 14.20
CA ASN A 2 22.06 22.90 13.04
C ASN A 2 21.93 21.92 11.88
N SER A 3 20.72 21.68 11.42
CA SER A 3 20.52 20.98 10.15
C SER A 3 21.22 21.78 9.05
N PRO A 4 21.99 21.14 8.15
CA PRO A 4 22.62 21.86 7.05
C PRO A 4 21.54 22.60 6.25
N SER A 5 21.81 23.82 5.83
CA SER A 5 20.91 24.54 4.91
C SER A 5 20.82 23.75 3.61
N LEU A 6 19.60 23.53 3.13
CA LEU A 6 19.39 22.92 1.82
C LEU A 6 19.72 23.98 0.74
N ASP A 7 20.24 23.52 -0.37
CA ASP A 7 20.39 24.34 -1.57
C ASP A 7 19.07 24.43 -2.34
N ASP A 8 18.84 25.52 -3.03
CA ASP A 8 17.69 25.67 -3.92
C ASP A 8 17.75 24.61 -5.02
N GLY A 9 16.62 23.98 -5.29
CA GLY A 9 16.53 22.90 -6.27
C GLY A 9 16.82 21.51 -5.72
N THR A 10 16.94 21.37 -4.39
CA THR A 10 17.09 20.07 -3.73
C THR A 10 15.92 19.14 -4.08
N ILE A 11 16.20 17.84 -4.21
CA ILE A 11 15.20 16.80 -4.46
C ILE A 11 14.92 16.06 -3.15
N ALA A 12 13.65 15.95 -2.78
CA ALA A 12 13.23 15.13 -1.66
C ALA A 12 13.31 13.64 -2.06
N TYR A 13 14.16 12.90 -1.38
CA TYR A 13 14.36 11.47 -1.63
C TYR A 13 13.59 10.63 -0.64
N HIS A 14 12.66 9.81 -1.14
CA HIS A 14 11.79 8.96 -0.37
C HIS A 14 12.06 7.48 -0.68
N ARG A 15 12.39 6.71 0.34
CA ARG A 15 12.63 5.26 0.21
C ARG A 15 11.35 4.49 0.53
N VAL A 16 10.91 3.68 -0.42
CA VAL A 16 9.80 2.72 -0.26
C VAL A 16 10.39 1.31 -0.33
N PHE A 17 10.99 0.87 0.78
CA PHE A 17 11.75 -0.37 0.82
C PHE A 17 11.13 -1.38 1.79
N GLY A 18 11.11 -2.65 1.39
CA GLY A 18 10.54 -3.74 2.17
C GLY A 18 9.01 -3.74 2.18
N VAL A 19 8.41 -4.40 3.17
CA VAL A 19 6.95 -4.55 3.25
C VAL A 19 6.28 -3.21 3.53
N VAL A 20 5.28 -2.86 2.72
CA VAL A 20 4.44 -1.67 2.96
C VAL A 20 3.54 -1.92 4.18
N THR A 21 3.59 -1.02 5.15
CA THR A 21 2.68 -1.00 6.31
C THR A 21 2.05 0.37 6.46
N ALA A 22 0.86 0.43 7.06
CA ALA A 22 0.20 1.71 7.32
C ALA A 22 0.94 2.51 8.39
N ASN A 23 1.41 1.83 9.44
CA ASN A 23 2.06 2.47 10.57
C ASN A 23 3.06 1.52 11.22
N SER A 24 4.34 1.74 11.02
CA SER A 24 5.40 0.92 11.60
C SER A 24 6.59 1.78 12.01
N TYR A 25 7.25 1.38 13.09
CA TYR A 25 8.51 1.97 13.51
C TYR A 25 9.73 1.29 12.84
N TRP A 26 9.58 0.01 12.46
CA TRP A 26 10.69 -0.84 11.96
C TRP A 26 10.68 -1.03 10.46
N TYR A 27 9.51 -0.85 9.82
CA TYR A 27 9.32 -1.07 8.39
C TYR A 27 8.90 0.24 7.71
N PHE A 28 8.77 0.23 6.40
CA PHE A 28 8.19 1.33 5.66
C PHE A 28 6.78 1.67 6.19
N SER A 29 6.51 2.95 6.37
CA SER A 29 5.22 3.45 6.85
C SER A 29 4.59 4.40 5.85
N SER A 30 3.39 4.09 5.38
CA SER A 30 2.61 4.95 4.48
C SER A 30 2.24 6.29 5.10
N LYS A 31 1.98 6.30 6.41
CA LYS A 31 1.71 7.54 7.16
C LYS A 31 2.94 8.44 7.26
N GLN A 32 4.12 7.83 7.43
CA GLN A 32 5.36 8.62 7.47
C GLN A 32 5.65 9.20 6.09
N LEU A 33 5.50 8.41 5.02
CA LEU A 33 5.68 8.91 3.66
C LEU A 33 4.74 10.09 3.36
N GLU A 34 3.48 10.01 3.76
CA GLU A 34 2.53 11.13 3.61
C GLU A 34 3.06 12.40 4.28
N GLN A 35 3.53 12.29 5.53
CA GLN A 35 4.08 13.43 6.27
C GLN A 35 5.34 14.00 5.59
N ASP A 36 6.21 13.13 5.09
CA ASP A 36 7.44 13.52 4.39
C ASP A 36 7.12 14.25 3.06
N ILE A 37 6.13 13.79 2.30
CA ILE A 37 5.64 14.46 1.09
C ILE A 37 5.08 15.83 1.42
N ILE A 38 4.20 15.94 2.44
CA ILE A 38 3.61 17.22 2.86
C ILE A 38 4.71 18.19 3.32
N ALA A 39 5.67 17.73 4.09
CA ALA A 39 6.78 18.56 4.55
C ALA A 39 7.64 19.07 3.37
N ALA A 40 7.93 18.20 2.41
CA ALA A 40 8.69 18.56 1.22
C ALA A 40 7.93 19.52 0.29
N GLU A 41 6.61 19.34 0.14
CA GLU A 41 5.74 20.27 -0.62
C GLU A 41 5.78 21.70 -0.03
N ASN A 42 5.82 21.81 1.31
CA ASN A 42 5.84 23.09 2.00
C ASN A 42 7.25 23.73 2.08
N ASN A 43 8.30 23.03 1.67
CA ASN A 43 9.67 23.58 1.68
C ASN A 43 10.02 24.19 0.34
N PRO A 44 10.24 25.53 0.25
CA PRO A 44 10.54 26.21 -1.03
C PRO A 44 11.88 25.78 -1.66
N GLN A 45 12.83 25.24 -0.90
CA GLN A 45 14.12 24.78 -1.43
C GLN A 45 14.02 23.41 -2.13
N ILE A 46 12.92 22.68 -1.91
CA ILE A 46 12.68 21.40 -2.58
C ILE A 46 11.94 21.64 -3.90
N SER A 47 12.48 21.09 -4.99
CA SER A 47 11.95 21.26 -6.33
C SER A 47 11.20 20.03 -6.88
N ALA A 48 11.45 18.85 -6.35
CA ALA A 48 10.87 17.59 -6.83
C ALA A 48 10.91 16.51 -5.75
N HIS A 49 10.15 15.43 -5.98
CA HIS A 49 10.19 14.21 -5.20
C HIS A 49 10.77 13.06 -6.03
N LEU A 50 11.60 12.25 -5.41
CA LEU A 50 12.09 10.99 -5.95
C LEU A 50 11.62 9.84 -5.07
N LEU A 51 10.70 9.02 -5.57
CA LEU A 51 10.31 7.76 -4.94
C LEU A 51 11.25 6.65 -5.41
N HIS A 52 12.08 6.13 -4.54
CA HIS A 52 12.91 4.96 -4.82
C HIS A 52 12.27 3.73 -4.19
N ILE A 53 11.85 2.78 -5.02
CA ILE A 53 10.97 1.70 -4.62
C ILE A 53 11.66 0.36 -4.83
N ASN A 54 11.80 -0.40 -3.74
CA ASN A 54 12.17 -1.82 -3.73
C ASN A 54 11.28 -2.53 -2.70
N SER A 55 10.08 -2.94 -3.12
CA SER A 55 9.05 -3.43 -2.21
C SER A 55 8.10 -4.42 -2.90
N PRO A 56 7.81 -5.55 -2.25
CA PRO A 56 6.79 -6.50 -2.73
C PRO A 56 5.34 -6.00 -2.53
N GLY A 57 5.15 -4.81 -1.93
CA GLY A 57 3.86 -4.34 -1.47
C GLY A 57 3.61 -4.69 -0.01
N GLY A 58 2.35 -4.83 0.38
CA GLY A 58 1.98 -5.10 1.77
C GLY A 58 0.55 -4.69 2.09
N GLU A 59 0.37 -3.96 3.20
CA GLU A 59 -0.95 -3.56 3.69
C GLU A 59 -1.64 -2.58 2.75
N ALA A 60 -2.94 -2.78 2.52
CA ALA A 60 -3.79 -1.85 1.78
C ALA A 60 -4.32 -0.69 2.63
N TRP A 61 -4.11 -0.74 3.94
CA TRP A 61 -4.56 0.31 4.85
C TRP A 61 -3.84 1.63 4.58
N TYR A 62 -4.59 2.73 4.60
CA TYR A 62 -4.07 4.07 4.41
C TYR A 62 -3.63 4.41 2.97
N MET A 63 -3.80 3.52 2.02
CA MET A 63 -3.35 3.74 0.63
C MET A 63 -4.15 4.83 -0.07
N ASP A 64 -5.46 4.91 0.17
CA ASP A 64 -6.35 5.93 -0.38
C ASP A 64 -5.92 7.35 0.02
N ARG A 65 -5.62 7.54 1.31
CA ARG A 65 -5.19 8.83 1.84
C ARG A 65 -3.80 9.24 1.33
N LEU A 66 -2.86 8.29 1.30
CA LEU A 66 -1.54 8.54 0.71
C LEU A 66 -1.66 8.89 -0.78
N SER A 67 -2.53 8.19 -1.52
CA SER A 67 -2.83 8.46 -2.92
C SER A 67 -3.34 9.88 -3.14
N GLU A 68 -4.28 10.35 -2.31
CA GLU A 68 -4.79 11.72 -2.36
C GLU A 68 -3.66 12.75 -2.17
N THR A 69 -2.76 12.51 -1.22
CA THR A 69 -1.60 13.38 -0.98
C THR A 69 -0.64 13.38 -2.18
N LEU A 70 -0.30 12.21 -2.73
CA LEU A 70 0.57 12.10 -3.90
C LEU A 70 -0.06 12.74 -5.15
N ARG A 71 -1.36 12.59 -5.34
CA ARG A 71 -2.11 13.19 -6.46
C ARG A 71 -2.18 14.71 -6.37
N SER A 72 -2.30 15.25 -5.16
CA SER A 72 -2.38 16.69 -4.91
C SER A 72 -1.01 17.38 -4.88
N ALA A 73 0.10 16.64 -4.93
CA ALA A 73 1.44 17.19 -4.98
C ALA A 73 1.63 18.11 -6.19
N LYS A 74 2.19 19.29 -5.96
CA LYS A 74 2.45 20.29 -7.00
C LYS A 74 3.83 20.15 -7.62
N LYS A 75 4.78 19.64 -6.83
CA LYS A 75 6.14 19.35 -7.28
C LYS A 75 6.16 18.04 -8.05
N PRO A 76 6.98 17.92 -9.10
CA PRO A 76 7.05 16.70 -9.88
C PRO A 76 7.50 15.50 -9.02
N ILE A 77 6.84 14.37 -9.23
CA ILE A 77 7.19 13.09 -8.62
C ILE A 77 7.80 12.19 -9.69
N ILE A 78 8.98 11.66 -9.44
CA ILE A 78 9.63 10.66 -10.28
C ILE A 78 9.73 9.37 -9.46
N ALA A 79 9.46 8.22 -10.06
CA ALA A 79 9.61 6.93 -9.40
C ALA A 79 10.68 6.09 -10.10
N ILE A 80 11.57 5.51 -9.31
CA ILE A 80 12.57 4.53 -9.74
C ILE A 80 12.23 3.20 -9.06
N TYR A 81 12.13 2.15 -9.86
CA TYR A 81 11.87 0.78 -9.43
C TYR A 81 13.16 -0.02 -9.47
N GLU A 82 13.49 -0.64 -8.35
CA GLU A 82 14.66 -1.49 -8.18
C GLU A 82 14.22 -2.85 -7.66
N GLU A 83 14.49 -3.91 -8.39
CA GLU A 83 14.09 -5.29 -8.10
C GLU A 83 12.56 -5.50 -8.04
N TYR A 84 11.88 -4.91 -7.04
CA TYR A 84 10.44 -5.08 -6.84
C TYR A 84 9.70 -3.75 -6.73
N CYS A 85 8.64 -3.61 -7.50
CA CYS A 85 7.61 -2.59 -7.31
C CYS A 85 6.24 -3.24 -7.51
N ALA A 86 5.76 -3.95 -6.49
CA ALA A 86 4.58 -4.81 -6.61
C ALA A 86 3.45 -4.38 -5.68
N SER A 87 2.19 -4.65 -6.11
CA SER A 87 0.99 -4.48 -5.28
C SER A 87 0.91 -3.06 -4.67
N ALA A 88 0.78 -2.91 -3.34
CA ALA A 88 0.72 -1.60 -2.67
C ALA A 88 1.91 -0.68 -3.01
N ALA A 89 3.10 -1.23 -3.28
CA ALA A 89 4.24 -0.43 -3.72
C ALA A 89 4.05 0.13 -5.13
N TYR A 90 3.44 -0.64 -6.04
CA TYR A 90 3.06 -0.14 -7.36
C TYR A 90 1.94 0.91 -7.26
N TYR A 91 1.00 0.73 -6.34
CA TYR A 91 -0.03 1.74 -6.05
C TYR A 91 0.59 3.09 -5.66
N ILE A 92 1.67 3.09 -4.86
CA ILE A 92 2.43 4.31 -4.54
C ILE A 92 3.17 4.81 -5.77
N GLY A 93 3.93 3.94 -6.43
CA GLY A 93 4.81 4.29 -7.54
C GLY A 93 4.09 4.80 -8.78
N CYS A 94 2.85 4.36 -9.03
CA CYS A 94 2.08 4.78 -10.20
C CYS A 94 1.76 6.27 -10.22
N HIS A 95 1.90 6.99 -9.11
CA HIS A 95 1.74 8.44 -9.03
C HIS A 95 2.93 9.22 -9.60
N GLY A 96 4.08 8.58 -9.82
CA GLY A 96 5.20 9.24 -10.49
C GLY A 96 4.83 9.66 -11.92
N GLN A 97 5.12 10.89 -12.30
CA GLN A 97 4.93 11.40 -13.66
C GLN A 97 5.85 10.68 -14.66
N LYS A 98 7.02 10.27 -14.19
CA LYS A 98 7.96 9.41 -14.91
C LYS A 98 8.32 8.23 -14.06
N LEU A 99 8.33 7.04 -14.68
CA LEU A 99 8.65 5.77 -14.05
C LEU A 99 9.87 5.16 -14.76
N TYR A 100 10.83 4.74 -13.97
CA TYR A 100 12.04 4.08 -14.48
C TYR A 100 12.24 2.77 -13.73
N ALA A 101 12.39 1.68 -14.48
CA ALA A 101 12.94 0.44 -13.95
C ALA A 101 14.48 0.48 -14.06
N THR A 102 15.18 -0.09 -13.10
CA THR A 102 16.65 -0.09 -13.11
C THR A 102 17.19 -1.15 -14.07
N THR A 103 16.48 -2.25 -14.21
CA THR A 103 16.83 -3.35 -15.12
C THR A 103 15.60 -3.95 -15.81
N ASN A 104 15.83 -4.75 -16.86
CA ASN A 104 14.78 -5.52 -17.53
C ASN A 104 14.28 -6.71 -16.70
N HIS A 105 14.88 -6.99 -15.56
CA HIS A 105 14.53 -8.09 -14.66
C HIS A 105 13.72 -7.61 -13.44
N ASP A 106 13.51 -6.30 -13.32
CA ASP A 106 12.72 -5.75 -12.21
C ASP A 106 11.27 -6.22 -12.32
N PHE A 107 10.73 -6.70 -11.21
CA PHE A 107 9.34 -7.15 -11.12
C PHE A 107 8.42 -5.98 -10.81
N VAL A 108 7.59 -5.58 -11.79
CA VAL A 108 6.69 -4.42 -11.67
C VAL A 108 5.26 -4.86 -11.93
N GLY A 109 4.32 -4.50 -11.03
CA GLY A 109 2.90 -4.80 -11.20
C GLY A 109 2.27 -5.53 -10.01
N CYS A 110 1.77 -6.76 -10.20
CA CYS A 110 1.01 -7.50 -9.20
C CYS A 110 -0.17 -6.67 -8.65
N ILE A 111 -0.97 -6.14 -9.59
CA ILE A 111 -2.10 -5.25 -9.28
C ILE A 111 -3.27 -6.11 -8.86
N GLY A 112 -3.70 -5.95 -7.61
CA GLY A 112 -4.83 -6.69 -7.06
C GLY A 112 -4.79 -6.77 -5.54
N THR A 113 -5.90 -7.18 -4.95
CA THR A 113 -6.07 -7.34 -3.51
C THR A 113 -6.25 -8.80 -3.15
N MET A 114 -5.64 -9.22 -2.05
CA MET A 114 -5.80 -10.56 -1.52
C MET A 114 -5.77 -10.55 0.00
N CYS A 115 -6.31 -11.59 0.61
CA CYS A 115 -6.16 -11.90 2.02
C CYS A 115 -5.59 -13.31 2.16
N SER A 116 -4.53 -13.47 2.94
CA SER A 116 -4.01 -14.77 3.30
C SER A 116 -3.63 -14.81 4.78
N PHE A 117 -3.95 -15.91 5.43
CA PHE A 117 -3.59 -16.14 6.82
C PHE A 117 -3.55 -17.64 7.13
N TRP A 118 -2.81 -18.01 8.17
CA TRP A 118 -2.78 -19.39 8.64
C TRP A 118 -3.87 -19.60 9.68
N ASN A 119 -4.70 -20.64 9.48
CA ASN A 119 -5.67 -21.06 10.50
C ASN A 119 -4.99 -22.03 11.48
N PHE A 120 -4.57 -21.53 12.63
CA PHE A 120 -3.96 -22.35 13.69
C PHE A 120 -4.96 -22.97 14.67
N GLU A 121 -6.27 -22.70 14.57
CA GLU A 121 -7.26 -23.24 15.51
C GLU A 121 -7.23 -24.77 15.57
N PRO A 122 -7.18 -25.55 14.46
CA PRO A 122 -7.10 -27.00 14.53
C PRO A 122 -5.83 -27.52 15.20
N TYR A 123 -4.74 -26.77 15.10
CA TYR A 123 -3.49 -27.10 15.80
C TYR A 123 -3.62 -26.90 17.31
N PHE A 124 -4.18 -25.79 17.75
CA PHE A 124 -4.41 -25.51 19.17
C PHE A 124 -5.40 -26.51 19.79
N GLU A 125 -6.45 -26.89 19.06
CA GLU A 125 -7.40 -27.94 19.50
C GLU A 125 -6.73 -29.28 19.75
N LYS A 126 -5.78 -29.68 18.89
CA LYS A 126 -4.97 -30.89 19.10
C LYS A 126 -4.12 -30.82 20.38
N LEU A 127 -3.75 -29.63 20.80
CA LEU A 127 -3.03 -29.39 22.07
C LEU A 127 -3.98 -29.30 23.28
N GLY A 128 -5.29 -29.52 23.10
CA GLY A 128 -6.29 -29.41 24.16
C GLY A 128 -6.70 -27.97 24.48
N LEU A 129 -6.27 -26.97 23.70
CA LEU A 129 -6.68 -25.59 23.86
C LEU A 129 -7.98 -25.34 23.12
N LYS A 130 -8.96 -24.74 23.81
CA LYS A 130 -10.27 -24.43 23.23
C LYS A 130 -10.52 -22.94 23.25
N LYS A 131 -10.79 -22.38 22.08
CA LYS A 131 -11.18 -20.96 21.97
C LYS A 131 -12.60 -20.78 22.46
N ILE A 132 -12.82 -19.86 23.40
CA ILE A 132 -14.15 -19.48 23.90
C ILE A 132 -14.45 -18.08 23.43
N VAL A 133 -15.58 -17.90 22.73
CA VAL A 133 -16.04 -16.59 22.23
C VAL A 133 -17.44 -16.32 22.76
N ALA A 134 -17.61 -15.17 23.41
CA ALA A 134 -18.91 -14.66 23.80
C ALA A 134 -19.19 -13.35 23.04
N LYS A 135 -20.40 -13.21 22.52
CA LYS A 135 -20.85 -11.98 21.84
C LYS A 135 -22.06 -11.41 22.62
N ALA A 136 -22.18 -10.09 22.68
CA ALA A 136 -23.38 -9.47 23.24
C ALA A 136 -24.61 -9.83 22.40
N THR A 137 -25.79 -9.82 23.02
CA THR A 137 -27.08 -10.25 22.40
C THR A 137 -27.32 -9.56 21.05
N ASN A 138 -27.07 -8.27 20.96
CA ASN A 138 -27.28 -7.47 19.75
C ASN A 138 -26.03 -7.35 18.86
N SER A 139 -25.03 -8.22 19.05
CA SER A 139 -23.78 -8.24 18.30
C SER A 139 -23.54 -9.57 17.54
N SER A 140 -24.61 -10.25 17.12
CA SER A 140 -24.54 -11.56 16.47
C SER A 140 -23.69 -11.59 15.20
N ARG A 141 -23.64 -10.46 14.47
CA ARG A 141 -22.85 -10.31 13.24
C ARG A 141 -21.39 -9.92 13.46
N LYS A 142 -20.99 -9.61 14.70
CA LYS A 142 -19.61 -9.21 14.99
C LYS A 142 -18.63 -10.32 14.60
N ASN A 143 -17.67 -9.99 13.79
CA ASN A 143 -16.66 -10.89 13.23
C ASN A 143 -17.18 -12.02 12.33
N LYS A 144 -18.48 -12.06 12.00
CA LYS A 144 -19.07 -13.17 11.24
C LYS A 144 -18.35 -13.39 9.90
N ILE A 145 -18.04 -12.34 9.18
CA ILE A 145 -17.38 -12.39 7.87
C ILE A 145 -16.00 -13.08 7.93
N PHE A 146 -15.24 -12.85 9.02
CA PHE A 146 -13.95 -13.50 9.26
C PHE A 146 -14.10 -14.95 9.74
N GLU A 147 -15.15 -15.23 10.53
CA GLU A 147 -15.49 -16.59 10.94
C GLU A 147 -15.86 -17.44 9.72
N ASP A 148 -16.73 -16.91 8.86
CA ASP A 148 -17.11 -17.56 7.61
C ASP A 148 -15.92 -17.80 6.69
N LEU A 149 -15.04 -16.79 6.52
CA LEU A 149 -13.80 -16.93 5.73
C LEU A 149 -12.88 -18.02 6.29
N LYS A 150 -12.71 -18.08 7.61
CA LYS A 150 -11.92 -19.12 8.27
C LYS A 150 -12.49 -20.52 8.02
N ASP A 151 -13.82 -20.64 7.94
CA ASP A 151 -14.54 -21.89 7.66
C ASP A 151 -14.62 -22.22 6.15
N GLY A 152 -13.87 -21.49 5.31
CA GLY A 152 -13.79 -21.68 3.86
C GLY A 152 -14.94 -21.04 3.07
N LYS A 153 -15.75 -20.21 3.71
CA LYS A 153 -16.85 -19.46 3.06
C LYS A 153 -16.36 -18.05 2.76
N SER A 154 -15.72 -17.88 1.60
CA SER A 154 -15.02 -16.65 1.23
C SER A 154 -15.90 -15.61 0.53
N GLU A 155 -17.08 -15.96 0.05
CA GLU A 155 -17.89 -15.15 -0.86
C GLU A 155 -18.23 -13.77 -0.29
N ASP A 156 -18.68 -13.73 0.98
CA ASP A 156 -19.01 -12.46 1.65
C ASP A 156 -17.76 -11.59 1.89
N TYR A 157 -16.62 -12.20 2.19
CA TYR A 157 -15.37 -11.48 2.37
C TYR A 157 -14.85 -10.93 1.05
N ILE A 158 -14.89 -11.71 -0.03
CA ILE A 158 -14.51 -11.27 -1.36
C ILE A 158 -15.39 -10.08 -1.75
N LYS A 159 -16.70 -10.24 -1.77
CA LYS A 159 -17.65 -9.23 -2.23
C LYS A 159 -17.65 -7.94 -1.41
N ASN A 160 -17.52 -8.04 -0.09
CA ASN A 160 -17.70 -6.88 0.78
C ASN A 160 -16.38 -6.24 1.26
N VAL A 161 -15.25 -6.91 1.03
CA VAL A 161 -13.92 -6.40 1.45
C VAL A 161 -12.96 -6.35 0.27
N LEU A 162 -12.68 -7.48 -0.39
CA LEU A 162 -11.63 -7.52 -1.42
C LEU A 162 -12.03 -6.81 -2.71
N ASP A 163 -13.24 -7.06 -3.22
CA ASP A 163 -13.70 -6.46 -4.48
C ASP A 163 -13.72 -4.91 -4.42
N PRO A 164 -14.31 -4.27 -3.39
CA PRO A 164 -14.28 -2.80 -3.30
C PRO A 164 -12.86 -2.23 -3.22
N MET A 165 -11.96 -2.90 -2.49
CA MET A 165 -10.56 -2.46 -2.41
C MET A 165 -9.84 -2.66 -3.74
N ASN A 166 -10.13 -3.75 -4.44
CA ASN A 166 -9.56 -4.03 -5.75
C ASN A 166 -10.05 -3.04 -6.81
N GLU A 167 -11.34 -2.75 -6.83
CA GLU A 167 -11.93 -1.73 -7.72
C GLU A 167 -11.26 -0.37 -7.52
N GLN A 168 -11.06 0.04 -6.27
CA GLN A 168 -10.35 1.27 -5.96
C GLN A 168 -8.91 1.24 -6.46
N PHE A 169 -8.19 0.13 -6.27
CA PHE A 169 -6.82 -0.02 -6.75
C PHE A 169 -6.76 0.10 -8.28
N LEU A 170 -7.61 -0.64 -8.98
CA LEU A 170 -7.65 -0.61 -10.45
C LEU A 170 -8.02 0.79 -10.97
N ALA A 171 -9.01 1.45 -10.36
CA ALA A 171 -9.41 2.79 -10.74
C ALA A 171 -8.26 3.80 -10.59
N GLU A 172 -7.52 3.74 -9.49
CA GLU A 172 -6.38 4.62 -9.24
C GLU A 172 -5.25 4.39 -10.25
N VAL A 173 -4.88 3.13 -10.49
CA VAL A 173 -3.85 2.80 -11.47
C VAL A 173 -4.27 3.24 -12.88
N LYS A 174 -5.51 2.99 -13.28
CA LYS A 174 -6.03 3.45 -14.58
C LYS A 174 -6.03 4.98 -14.71
N ALA A 175 -6.35 5.69 -13.63
CA ALA A 175 -6.32 7.16 -13.60
C ALA A 175 -4.90 7.72 -13.74
N MET A 176 -3.94 7.12 -13.06
CA MET A 176 -2.54 7.55 -13.08
C MET A 176 -1.80 7.05 -14.34
N ARG A 177 -2.25 5.96 -14.94
CA ARG A 177 -1.63 5.26 -16.09
C ARG A 177 -2.65 5.01 -17.21
N SER A 178 -3.10 6.07 -17.84
CA SER A 178 -4.15 5.99 -18.87
C SER A 178 -3.84 5.01 -20.00
N LYS A 179 -2.57 4.82 -20.36
CA LYS A 179 -2.16 3.83 -21.38
C LYS A 179 -2.43 2.38 -20.96
N LEU A 180 -2.49 2.08 -19.66
CA LEU A 180 -2.82 0.72 -19.20
C LEU A 180 -4.29 0.39 -19.41
N SER A 181 -5.17 1.40 -19.43
CA SER A 181 -6.60 1.20 -19.71
C SER A 181 -6.87 0.70 -21.12
N GLU A 182 -5.93 0.88 -22.05
CA GLU A 182 -6.02 0.43 -23.44
C GLU A 182 -5.68 -1.06 -23.60
N LEU A 183 -5.04 -1.67 -22.59
CA LEU A 183 -4.56 -3.06 -22.66
C LEU A 183 -5.62 -4.10 -22.23
N GLY A 184 -6.79 -3.67 -21.76
CA GLY A 184 -7.80 -4.56 -21.17
C GLY A 184 -7.52 -4.95 -19.72
N ASP A 185 -8.37 -5.80 -19.17
CA ASP A 185 -8.22 -6.33 -17.82
C ASP A 185 -7.22 -7.49 -17.75
#